data_58f1bef01472c9a4ff4051caae72152b
#
_entry.id   58f1bef01472c9a4ff4051caae72152b
#
_cell.length_a   1.000
_cell.length_b   1.000
_cell.length_c   1.000
_cell.angle_alpha   90.00
_cell.angle_beta   90.00
_cell.angle_gamma   90.00
#
_symmetry.space_group_name_H-M   'P 1'
#
loop_
_entity.id
_entity.type
_entity.pdbx_description
1 polymer ?
#
loop_
_entity_poly.entity_id
_entity_poly.type
_entity_poly.pdbx_seq_one_letter_code
_entity_poly.pdbx_strand_id
1 'polypeptide(L)'
;MLAALFTAILVLVPSHARAQATLGAPTAVFPEDFGTIGSVRELPDGRVLVADPLSNALYALDMDAGTRVVIGREGEGPEEYQQPDGVWALPGGSTLLVDLGNGRLTTLDADLAFVDTRPIATGDPRPNGDSPLVVVLPRAVDASGHVYVQAVGVGFGGPWADSVGILRIAGIRQAIDTVARVKRQDVRRSESGGANNRNVEISPIPLSPQDAWGVAADGSVVVVRTGDYSLEWFGADGTTVRGAPQPFDAVRIRTAEKEEYLAAQGRSGGGIGIRIDISNGEIQMGFQRGGGGGSPREIDQYDWPDRKPPIYSGTVLVDPLNRAWVRRHVEAGEPSTYDIFDRAGFLTATITLDNGNRVIGFGNGCVYVVRYDEFDLNYLERYALPST
;
A
#
# COMPACT_ATOMS: atom_id res chain seq x y z
N MET A 1 -68.21 -5.90 -6.24
CA MET A 1 -66.95 -6.59 -6.53
C MET A 1 -66.00 -5.59 -7.19
N LEU A 2 -65.09 -5.03 -6.42
CA LEU A 2 -64.04 -4.13 -6.93
C LEU A 2 -62.79 -4.97 -7.21
N ALA A 3 -62.37 -5.03 -8.47
CA ALA A 3 -61.12 -5.68 -8.85
C ALA A 3 -59.96 -4.65 -8.68
N ALA A 4 -59.03 -4.90 -7.76
CA ALA A 4 -57.81 -4.10 -7.63
C ALA A 4 -56.80 -4.55 -8.66
N LEU A 5 -56.42 -3.66 -9.59
CA LEU A 5 -55.32 -3.85 -10.53
C LEU A 5 -54.01 -3.61 -9.79
N PHE A 6 -53.18 -4.62 -9.57
CA PHE A 6 -51.81 -4.48 -9.12
C PHE A 6 -50.91 -4.22 -10.35
N THR A 7 -50.44 -2.99 -10.48
CA THR A 7 -49.41 -2.62 -11.47
C THR A 7 -48.03 -2.97 -10.89
N ALA A 8 -47.43 -4.03 -11.37
CA ALA A 8 -46.03 -4.37 -11.03
C ALA A 8 -45.09 -3.38 -11.77
N ILE A 9 -44.41 -2.52 -11.02
CA ILE A 9 -43.34 -1.66 -11.55
C ILE A 9 -42.09 -2.55 -11.65
N LEU A 10 -41.75 -2.91 -12.89
CA LEU A 10 -40.48 -3.58 -13.21
C LEU A 10 -39.35 -2.54 -13.13
N VAL A 11 -38.60 -2.52 -12.04
CA VAL A 11 -37.40 -1.71 -11.94
C VAL A 11 -36.33 -2.40 -12.79
N LEU A 12 -36.08 -1.87 -13.98
CA LEU A 12 -34.90 -2.25 -14.78
C LEU A 12 -33.66 -1.70 -14.06
N VAL A 13 -32.94 -2.57 -13.34
CA VAL A 13 -31.59 -2.30 -12.90
C VAL A 13 -30.69 -2.34 -14.13
N PRO A 14 -30.01 -1.24 -14.52
CA PRO A 14 -29.12 -1.28 -15.66
C PRO A 14 -27.99 -2.27 -15.38
N SER A 15 -27.93 -3.32 -16.16
CA SER A 15 -26.82 -4.27 -16.16
C SER A 15 -25.64 -3.54 -16.82
N HIS A 16 -24.73 -2.97 -15.98
CA HIS A 16 -23.48 -2.43 -16.50
C HIS A 16 -22.67 -3.62 -17.04
N ALA A 17 -22.46 -3.63 -18.34
CA ALA A 17 -21.62 -4.63 -18.98
C ALA A 17 -20.20 -4.49 -18.39
N ARG A 18 -19.72 -5.53 -17.72
CA ARG A 18 -18.34 -5.60 -17.23
C ARG A 18 -17.41 -5.66 -18.45
N ALA A 19 -16.64 -4.61 -18.68
CA ALA A 19 -15.61 -4.64 -19.70
C ALA A 19 -14.40 -5.41 -19.11
N GLN A 20 -14.12 -6.58 -19.67
CA GLN A 20 -12.84 -7.22 -19.44
C GLN A 20 -11.84 -6.53 -20.38
N ALA A 21 -10.89 -5.79 -19.81
CA ALA A 21 -9.89 -5.04 -20.55
C ALA A 21 -8.49 -5.59 -20.26
N THR A 22 -7.59 -5.43 -21.20
CA THR A 22 -6.15 -5.63 -21.00
C THR A 22 -5.46 -4.28 -21.16
N LEU A 23 -4.30 -4.08 -20.57
CA LEU A 23 -3.54 -2.84 -20.74
C LEU A 23 -2.97 -2.65 -22.15
N GLY A 24 -3.11 -3.64 -23.04
CA GLY A 24 -2.47 -3.62 -24.34
C GLY A 24 -0.95 -3.86 -24.26
N ALA A 25 -0.22 -3.38 -25.26
CA ALA A 25 1.24 -3.44 -25.23
C ALA A 25 1.81 -2.29 -24.37
N PRO A 26 2.95 -2.48 -23.69
CA PRO A 26 3.62 -1.39 -22.98
C PRO A 26 4.04 -0.28 -23.95
N THR A 27 3.88 0.97 -23.56
CA THR A 27 4.34 2.14 -24.33
C THR A 27 5.82 2.39 -24.13
N ALA A 28 6.40 1.92 -23.02
CA ALA A 28 7.84 1.89 -22.76
C ALA A 28 8.16 0.76 -21.78
N VAL A 29 9.34 0.16 -21.95
CA VAL A 29 9.92 -0.83 -21.04
C VAL A 29 11.31 -0.33 -20.66
N PHE A 30 11.56 -0.13 -19.36
CA PHE A 30 12.91 0.24 -18.92
C PHE A 30 13.85 -0.95 -19.10
N PRO A 31 15.03 -0.76 -19.74
CA PRO A 31 15.85 -1.89 -20.19
C PRO A 31 16.65 -2.59 -19.07
N GLU A 32 16.83 -1.93 -17.92
CA GLU A 32 17.59 -2.46 -16.80
C GLU A 32 16.67 -2.91 -15.66
N ASP A 33 17.11 -3.88 -14.88
CA ASP A 33 16.40 -4.40 -13.71
C ASP A 33 16.67 -3.58 -12.45
N PHE A 34 15.87 -3.87 -11.43
CA PHE A 34 15.95 -3.29 -10.09
C PHE A 34 15.99 -4.43 -9.05
N GLY A 35 16.63 -4.18 -7.91
CA GLY A 35 16.59 -5.08 -6.76
C GLY A 35 15.17 -5.27 -6.25
N THR A 36 14.44 -4.18 -6.08
CA THR A 36 12.97 -4.15 -5.94
C THR A 36 12.45 -2.74 -6.23
N ILE A 37 11.27 -2.65 -6.83
CA ILE A 37 10.62 -1.35 -7.02
C ILE A 37 9.66 -1.14 -5.85
N GLY A 38 10.07 -0.36 -4.85
CA GLY A 38 9.27 -0.03 -3.67
C GLY A 38 8.13 0.93 -4.00
N SER A 39 8.44 1.98 -4.77
CA SER A 39 7.51 3.05 -5.13
C SER A 39 7.99 3.76 -6.39
N VAL A 40 7.06 4.35 -7.13
CA VAL A 40 7.35 5.19 -8.29
C VAL A 40 6.60 6.51 -8.21
N ARG A 41 7.18 7.56 -8.78
CA ARG A 41 6.57 8.87 -8.94
C ARG A 41 6.98 9.49 -10.27
N GLU A 42 6.01 9.84 -11.13
CA GLU A 42 6.29 10.64 -12.32
C GLU A 42 6.52 12.10 -11.93
N LEU A 43 7.59 12.69 -12.44
CA LEU A 43 7.96 14.09 -12.26
C LEU A 43 7.26 14.98 -13.29
N PRO A 44 7.14 16.31 -13.04
CA PRO A 44 6.51 17.22 -14.00
C PRO A 44 7.19 17.26 -15.38
N ASP A 45 8.46 16.89 -15.47
CA ASP A 45 9.24 16.81 -16.71
C ASP A 45 9.13 15.47 -17.44
N GLY A 46 8.32 14.52 -16.91
CA GLY A 46 8.07 13.20 -17.49
C GLY A 46 9.06 12.11 -17.06
N ARG A 47 10.14 12.47 -16.35
CA ARG A 47 10.99 11.44 -15.72
C ARG A 47 10.25 10.72 -14.60
N VAL A 48 10.72 9.55 -14.24
CA VAL A 48 10.11 8.73 -13.18
C VAL A 48 11.12 8.49 -12.07
N LEU A 49 10.80 8.96 -10.86
CA LEU A 49 11.54 8.55 -9.67
C LEU A 49 11.17 7.11 -9.30
N VAL A 50 12.16 6.29 -9.00
CA VAL A 50 12.03 4.91 -8.53
C VAL A 50 12.83 4.75 -7.26
N ALA A 51 12.16 4.35 -6.18
CA ALA A 51 12.81 3.95 -4.94
C ALA A 51 13.08 2.45 -4.99
N ASP A 52 14.36 2.06 -4.90
CA ASP A 52 14.83 0.68 -4.83
C ASP A 52 15.48 0.42 -3.46
N PRO A 53 14.69 -0.02 -2.47
CA PRO A 53 15.18 -0.22 -1.11
C PRO A 53 16.15 -1.40 -0.96
N LEU A 54 16.15 -2.37 -1.89
CA LEU A 54 17.10 -3.49 -1.83
C LEU A 54 18.47 -3.12 -2.43
N SER A 55 18.49 -2.25 -3.43
CA SER A 55 19.73 -1.72 -4.00
C SER A 55 20.23 -0.46 -3.25
N ASN A 56 19.54 0.00 -2.21
CA ASN A 56 19.81 1.25 -1.50
C ASN A 56 19.94 2.45 -2.46
N ALA A 57 19.04 2.56 -3.44
CA ALA A 57 19.16 3.56 -4.49
C ALA A 57 17.83 4.26 -4.81
N LEU A 58 17.94 5.55 -5.07
CA LEU A 58 16.88 6.38 -5.65
C LEU A 58 17.30 6.75 -7.07
N TYR A 59 16.49 6.39 -8.06
CA TYR A 59 16.77 6.64 -9.46
C TYR A 59 15.77 7.63 -10.05
N ALA A 60 16.25 8.51 -10.94
CA ALA A 60 15.42 9.24 -11.89
C ALA A 60 15.60 8.62 -13.27
N LEU A 61 14.51 8.10 -13.84
CA LEU A 61 14.50 7.39 -15.11
C LEU A 61 13.96 8.28 -16.23
N ASP A 62 14.58 8.22 -17.39
CA ASP A 62 13.93 8.57 -18.66
C ASP A 62 13.47 7.27 -19.33
N MET A 63 12.15 7.02 -19.31
CA MET A 63 11.56 5.80 -19.83
C MET A 63 11.67 5.67 -21.35
N ASP A 64 11.72 6.80 -22.06
CA ASP A 64 11.77 6.83 -23.52
C ASP A 64 13.23 6.70 -24.02
N ALA A 65 14.18 7.32 -23.33
CA ALA A 65 15.60 7.19 -23.63
C ALA A 65 16.21 5.89 -23.06
N GLY A 66 15.53 5.21 -22.11
CA GLY A 66 16.05 4.01 -21.44
C GLY A 66 17.28 4.30 -20.56
N THR A 67 17.35 5.49 -19.96
CA THR A 67 18.50 5.89 -19.13
C THR A 67 18.07 6.21 -17.71
N ARG A 68 19.00 6.04 -16.74
CA ARG A 68 18.77 6.40 -15.34
C ARG A 68 19.93 7.19 -14.74
N VAL A 69 19.59 8.02 -13.77
CA VAL A 69 20.55 8.78 -12.95
C VAL A 69 20.25 8.47 -11.49
N VAL A 70 21.29 8.23 -10.69
CA VAL A 70 21.18 8.09 -9.22
C VAL A 70 21.00 9.48 -8.60
N ILE A 71 20.00 9.62 -7.73
CA ILE A 71 19.74 10.86 -6.98
C ILE A 71 20.23 10.64 -5.55
N GLY A 72 21.14 11.52 -5.09
CA GLY A 72 21.78 11.37 -3.78
C GLY A 72 22.77 10.20 -3.75
N ARG A 73 23.03 9.68 -2.56
CA ARG A 73 23.93 8.54 -2.33
C ARG A 73 23.61 7.82 -1.02
N GLU A 74 24.15 6.62 -0.84
CA GLU A 74 24.02 5.87 0.41
C GLU A 74 24.82 6.54 1.53
N GLY A 75 24.21 6.67 2.73
CA GLY A 75 24.82 7.23 3.93
C GLY A 75 23.82 7.82 4.91
N GLU A 76 24.34 8.50 5.96
CA GLU A 76 23.55 9.10 7.04
C GLU A 76 23.56 10.65 7.00
N GLY A 77 24.42 11.24 6.18
CA GLY A 77 24.64 12.69 6.07
C GLY A 77 23.54 13.41 5.29
N PRO A 78 23.76 14.73 5.03
CA PRO A 78 22.96 15.49 4.08
C PRO A 78 23.08 14.90 2.67
N GLU A 79 21.98 14.92 1.91
CA GLU A 79 21.91 14.35 0.54
C GLU A 79 22.22 12.84 0.46
N GLU A 80 22.12 12.14 1.59
CA GLU A 80 22.35 10.72 1.71
C GLU A 80 21.06 10.01 2.19
N TYR A 81 20.98 8.72 1.98
CA TYR A 81 19.89 7.85 2.48
C TYR A 81 20.43 6.44 2.72
N GLN A 82 19.69 5.65 3.53
CA GLN A 82 20.01 4.22 3.74
C GLN A 82 18.82 3.42 3.26
N GLN A 83 18.16 3.08 2.65
CA GLN A 83 16.97 2.32 2.25
C GLN A 83 15.81 3.24 1.85
N PRO A 84 15.94 3.89 0.66
CA PRO A 84 14.86 4.67 0.09
C PRO A 84 13.71 3.75 -0.28
N ASP A 85 12.53 3.92 0.35
CA ASP A 85 11.40 2.99 0.23
C ASP A 85 10.20 3.56 -0.52
N GLY A 86 9.84 4.81 -0.24
CA GLY A 86 8.67 5.46 -0.81
C GLY A 86 8.95 6.84 -1.34
N VAL A 87 8.37 7.17 -2.50
CA VAL A 87 8.42 8.50 -3.11
C VAL A 87 7.00 9.00 -3.38
N TRP A 88 6.67 10.19 -2.88
CA TRP A 88 5.34 10.77 -2.95
C TRP A 88 5.40 12.19 -3.49
N ALA A 89 4.45 12.54 -4.36
CA ALA A 89 4.34 13.90 -4.87
C ALA A 89 3.90 14.87 -3.76
N LEU A 90 4.59 15.99 -3.64
CA LEU A 90 4.21 17.14 -2.82
C LEU A 90 3.87 18.33 -3.72
N PRO A 91 3.13 19.33 -3.19
CA PRO A 91 2.86 20.58 -3.90
C PRO A 91 4.16 21.24 -4.42
N GLY A 92 4.05 21.97 -5.52
CA GLY A 92 5.18 22.69 -6.11
C GLY A 92 6.22 21.82 -6.81
N GLY A 93 5.87 20.55 -7.14
CA GLY A 93 6.80 19.62 -7.80
C GLY A 93 7.76 18.90 -6.85
N SER A 94 7.75 19.23 -5.57
CA SER A 94 8.60 18.61 -4.54
C SER A 94 8.25 17.14 -4.32
N THR A 95 9.18 16.35 -3.76
CA THR A 95 9.03 14.92 -3.43
C THR A 95 9.20 14.70 -1.94
N LEU A 96 8.33 13.88 -1.35
CA LEU A 96 8.58 13.27 -0.05
C LEU A 96 9.24 11.90 -0.27
N LEU A 97 10.45 11.74 0.24
CA LEU A 97 11.20 10.48 0.26
C LEU A 97 11.09 9.84 1.64
N VAL A 98 10.73 8.57 1.69
CA VAL A 98 10.80 7.74 2.89
C VAL A 98 12.16 7.05 2.93
N ASP A 99 13.02 7.45 3.86
CA ASP A 99 14.33 6.84 4.11
C ASP A 99 14.22 5.95 5.35
N LEU A 100 13.94 4.66 5.13
CA LEU A 100 13.69 3.72 6.22
C LEU A 100 14.93 3.47 7.06
N GLY A 101 16.10 3.27 6.42
CA GLY A 101 17.33 2.93 7.13
C GLY A 101 17.77 4.01 8.11
N ASN A 102 17.58 5.28 7.75
CA ASN A 102 17.84 6.41 8.64
C ASN A 102 16.63 6.83 9.48
N GLY A 103 15.49 6.14 9.37
CA GLY A 103 14.28 6.43 10.13
C GLY A 103 13.73 7.84 9.90
N ARG A 104 13.79 8.37 8.68
CA ARG A 104 13.45 9.77 8.38
C ARG A 104 12.64 9.93 7.10
N LEU A 105 11.92 11.05 7.04
CA LEU A 105 11.24 11.57 5.87
C LEU A 105 12.03 12.75 5.35
N THR A 106 12.42 12.71 4.09
CA THR A 106 13.22 13.76 3.46
C THR A 106 12.43 14.43 2.34
N THR A 107 12.42 15.74 2.29
CA THR A 107 11.84 16.51 1.19
C THR A 107 12.91 16.84 0.16
N LEU A 108 12.63 16.49 -1.10
CA LEU A 108 13.40 16.97 -2.24
C LEU A 108 12.58 18.06 -2.94
N ASP A 109 13.25 19.12 -3.42
CA ASP A 109 12.58 20.15 -4.23
C ASP A 109 12.28 19.67 -5.67
N ALA A 110 11.82 20.59 -6.53
CA ALA A 110 11.49 20.27 -7.91
C ALA A 110 12.72 19.86 -8.76
N ASP A 111 13.91 20.30 -8.37
CA ASP A 111 15.19 19.97 -9.00
C ASP A 111 15.84 18.73 -8.38
N LEU A 112 15.14 18.05 -7.45
CA LEU A 112 15.57 16.88 -6.70
C LEU A 112 16.72 17.15 -5.72
N ALA A 113 16.92 18.40 -5.31
CA ALA A 113 17.83 18.74 -4.23
C ALA A 113 17.20 18.44 -2.86
N PHE A 114 18.01 17.96 -1.92
CA PHE A 114 17.57 17.63 -0.55
C PHE A 114 17.42 18.92 0.25
N VAL A 115 16.22 19.24 0.74
CA VAL A 115 15.92 20.53 1.39
C VAL A 115 15.50 20.45 2.84
N ASP A 116 14.84 19.37 3.27
CA ASP A 116 14.37 19.21 4.64
C ASP A 116 14.32 17.74 5.05
N THR A 117 14.52 17.48 6.34
CA THR A 117 14.50 16.13 6.89
C THR A 117 13.83 16.12 8.26
N ARG A 118 12.93 15.15 8.49
CA ARG A 118 12.25 14.96 9.77
C ARG A 118 12.18 13.47 10.14
N PRO A 119 12.16 13.11 11.42
CA PRO A 119 12.07 11.70 11.83
C PRO A 119 10.72 11.08 11.43
N ILE A 120 10.74 9.77 11.10
CA ILE A 120 9.53 8.95 10.88
C ILE A 120 8.74 8.81 12.18
N ALA A 121 9.42 8.72 13.33
CA ALA A 121 8.78 8.53 14.61
C ALA A 121 9.02 9.71 15.54
N THR A 122 7.98 10.15 16.21
CA THR A 122 8.03 11.23 17.22
C THR A 122 7.19 10.85 18.44
N GLY A 123 7.51 11.41 19.59
CA GLY A 123 6.81 11.12 20.84
C GLY A 123 7.51 10.04 21.68
N ASP A 124 6.87 9.66 22.79
CA ASP A 124 7.39 8.69 23.74
C ASP A 124 6.60 7.36 23.62
N PRO A 125 7.25 6.24 23.25
CA PRO A 125 6.58 4.95 23.15
C PRO A 125 6.18 4.33 24.49
N ARG A 126 6.60 4.91 25.64
CA ARG A 126 6.22 4.40 26.96
C ARG A 126 4.72 4.61 27.22
N PRO A 127 4.04 3.69 27.94
CA PRO A 127 2.60 3.79 28.22
C PRO A 127 2.17 5.08 28.92
N ASN A 128 3.06 5.69 29.70
CA ASN A 128 2.83 6.92 30.47
C ASN A 128 3.76 8.07 30.02
N GLY A 129 4.24 8.02 28.76
CA GLY A 129 5.07 9.07 28.21
C GLY A 129 4.31 10.40 28.05
N ASP A 130 5.04 11.51 28.12
CA ASP A 130 4.45 12.88 28.08
C ASP A 130 3.77 13.20 26.74
N SER A 131 4.06 12.46 25.68
CA SER A 131 3.42 12.59 24.37
C SER A 131 3.27 11.22 23.68
N PRO A 132 2.13 10.94 23.05
CA PRO A 132 1.92 9.66 22.39
C PRO A 132 2.91 9.47 21.24
N LEU A 133 3.37 8.22 21.07
CA LEU A 133 4.18 7.84 19.91
C LEU A 133 3.36 7.98 18.63
N VAL A 134 3.88 8.74 17.69
CA VAL A 134 3.36 8.87 16.32
C VAL A 134 4.42 8.35 15.34
N VAL A 135 4.05 7.34 14.56
CA VAL A 135 4.89 6.80 13.49
C VAL A 135 4.27 7.19 12.16
N VAL A 136 4.99 7.97 11.37
CA VAL A 136 4.55 8.49 10.07
C VAL A 136 5.22 7.68 8.96
N LEU A 137 4.59 6.55 8.60
CA LEU A 137 4.94 5.77 7.42
C LEU A 137 3.90 6.05 6.33
N PRO A 138 4.19 6.96 5.38
CA PRO A 138 3.25 7.36 4.35
C PRO A 138 2.79 6.18 3.50
N ARG A 139 1.47 6.08 3.28
CA ARG A 139 0.87 5.16 2.33
C ARG A 139 0.21 5.88 1.15
N ALA A 140 -0.07 7.17 1.33
CA ALA A 140 -0.52 8.07 0.29
C ALA A 140 -0.23 9.53 0.69
N VAL A 141 -0.18 10.39 -0.31
CA VAL A 141 -0.14 11.85 -0.17
C VAL A 141 -1.14 12.44 -1.17
N ASP A 142 -1.97 13.40 -0.72
CA ASP A 142 -2.90 14.09 -1.60
C ASP A 142 -2.27 15.30 -2.31
N ALA A 143 -2.99 15.91 -3.25
CA ALA A 143 -2.49 17.08 -3.99
C ALA A 143 -2.24 18.33 -3.13
N SER A 144 -2.78 18.37 -1.92
CA SER A 144 -2.53 19.44 -0.93
C SER A 144 -1.30 19.16 -0.07
N GLY A 145 -0.67 17.97 -0.19
CA GLY A 145 0.48 17.55 0.59
C GLY A 145 0.13 16.97 1.96
N HIS A 146 -1.15 16.62 2.22
CA HIS A 146 -1.50 15.86 3.41
C HIS A 146 -0.97 14.43 3.29
N VAL A 147 -0.36 13.95 4.36
CA VAL A 147 0.18 12.58 4.44
C VAL A 147 -0.84 11.68 5.11
N TYR A 148 -1.10 10.53 4.50
CA TYR A 148 -2.04 9.53 5.03
C TYR A 148 -1.26 8.30 5.51
N VAL A 149 -1.55 7.90 6.76
CA VAL A 149 -0.91 6.74 7.40
C VAL A 149 -1.97 5.85 8.04
N GLN A 150 -1.66 4.57 8.16
CA GLN A 150 -2.47 3.68 8.98
C GLN A 150 -1.91 3.69 10.41
N ALA A 151 -2.75 3.95 11.40
CA ALA A 151 -2.34 3.93 12.79
C ALA A 151 -1.74 2.56 13.16
N VAL A 152 -0.61 2.57 13.87
CA VAL A 152 0.10 1.33 14.22
C VAL A 152 -0.72 0.48 15.19
N GLY A 153 -1.56 1.08 16.02
CA GLY A 153 -2.55 0.39 16.88
C GLY A 153 -1.91 -0.55 17.91
N VAL A 154 -0.64 -0.38 18.21
CA VAL A 154 0.06 -1.09 19.29
C VAL A 154 0.18 -0.16 20.49
N GLY A 155 -0.66 -0.39 21.51
CA GLY A 155 -0.30 0.03 22.85
C GLY A 155 0.65 -0.99 23.44
N PHE A 156 1.77 -0.56 24.03
CA PHE A 156 2.66 -1.45 24.78
C PHE A 156 1.86 -2.14 25.90
N GLY A 157 1.62 -3.45 25.75
CA GLY A 157 0.88 -4.25 26.75
C GLY A 157 -0.65 -4.19 26.68
N GLY A 158 -1.23 -3.41 25.76
CA GLY A 158 -2.68 -3.36 25.51
C GLY A 158 -3.19 -4.51 24.62
N PRO A 159 -4.52 -4.69 24.52
CA PRO A 159 -5.10 -5.64 23.60
C PRO A 159 -4.83 -5.20 22.14
N TRP A 160 -4.65 -6.20 21.27
CA TRP A 160 -4.58 -5.95 19.83
C TRP A 160 -5.94 -5.45 19.30
N ALA A 161 -5.98 -4.28 18.72
CA ALA A 161 -7.22 -3.74 18.18
C ALA A 161 -7.54 -4.36 16.81
N ASP A 162 -8.76 -4.86 16.61
CA ASP A 162 -9.22 -5.45 15.35
C ASP A 162 -9.33 -4.40 14.23
N SER A 163 -9.48 -3.14 14.59
CA SER A 163 -9.54 -2.02 13.64
C SER A 163 -8.69 -0.84 14.08
N VAL A 164 -8.12 -0.13 13.10
CA VAL A 164 -7.29 1.06 13.32
C VAL A 164 -7.75 2.22 12.46
N GLY A 165 -7.36 3.44 12.85
CA GLY A 165 -7.63 4.65 12.08
C GLY A 165 -6.75 4.78 10.85
N ILE A 166 -7.30 5.33 9.78
CA ILE A 166 -6.55 6.00 8.72
C ILE A 166 -6.41 7.45 9.17
N LEU A 167 -5.18 7.87 9.40
CA LEU A 167 -4.86 9.20 9.90
C LEU A 167 -4.43 10.09 8.74
N ARG A 168 -5.00 11.29 8.65
CA ARG A 168 -4.55 12.38 7.79
C ARG A 168 -3.72 13.34 8.62
N ILE A 169 -2.52 13.63 8.18
CA ILE A 169 -1.55 14.51 8.84
C ILE A 169 -1.37 15.74 7.97
N ALA A 170 -1.77 16.91 8.49
CA ALA A 170 -1.73 18.18 7.79
C ALA A 170 -0.62 19.09 8.34
N GLY A 171 0.37 19.42 7.49
CA GLY A 171 1.36 20.47 7.72
C GLY A 171 2.38 20.23 8.85
N ILE A 172 3.17 21.27 9.13
CA ILE A 172 4.33 21.25 10.05
C ILE A 172 3.89 21.09 11.53
N ARG A 173 2.68 21.52 11.89
CA ARG A 173 2.12 21.39 13.27
C ARG A 173 1.26 20.16 13.46
N GLN A 174 1.20 19.29 12.46
CA GLN A 174 0.62 17.96 12.51
C GLN A 174 -0.77 17.91 13.15
N ALA A 175 -1.74 18.69 12.59
CA ALA A 175 -3.12 18.37 12.86
C ALA A 175 -3.38 16.95 12.36
N ILE A 176 -3.80 16.06 13.27
CA ILE A 176 -4.05 14.65 12.97
C ILE A 176 -5.54 14.41 13.07
N ASP A 177 -6.13 14.02 11.94
CA ASP A 177 -7.53 13.62 11.85
C ASP A 177 -7.65 12.14 11.57
N THR A 178 -8.63 11.47 12.16
CA THR A 178 -9.01 10.11 11.76
C THR A 178 -10.10 10.19 10.70
N VAL A 179 -9.75 9.86 9.45
CA VAL A 179 -10.68 9.96 8.31
C VAL A 179 -11.60 8.74 8.23
N ALA A 180 -11.07 7.54 8.46
CA ALA A 180 -11.82 6.29 8.42
C ALA A 180 -11.18 5.26 9.36
N ARG A 181 -11.85 4.12 9.53
CA ARG A 181 -11.31 2.96 10.24
C ARG A 181 -11.30 1.74 9.33
N VAL A 182 -10.27 0.91 9.45
CA VAL A 182 -10.07 -0.30 8.67
C VAL A 182 -9.83 -1.51 9.56
N LYS A 183 -10.37 -2.67 9.15
CA LYS A 183 -10.06 -3.96 9.78
C LYS A 183 -8.58 -4.27 9.54
N ARG A 184 -7.90 -4.71 10.60
CA ARG A 184 -6.52 -5.18 10.53
C ARG A 184 -6.46 -6.67 10.19
N GLN A 185 -5.28 -7.08 9.76
CA GLN A 185 -4.91 -8.48 9.64
C GLN A 185 -5.03 -9.18 10.99
N ASP A 186 -5.58 -10.39 10.98
CA ASP A 186 -5.68 -11.21 12.17
C ASP A 186 -4.27 -11.66 12.62
N VAL A 187 -4.10 -11.84 13.92
CA VAL A 187 -2.81 -12.21 14.50
C VAL A 187 -2.94 -13.39 15.43
N ARG A 188 -1.91 -14.23 15.48
CA ARG A 188 -1.71 -15.17 16.58
C ARG A 188 -0.92 -14.47 17.67
N ARG A 189 -1.42 -14.54 18.89
CA ARG A 189 -0.74 -14.06 20.07
C ARG A 189 -0.32 -15.24 20.93
N SER A 190 0.96 -15.35 21.22
CA SER A 190 1.51 -16.31 22.17
C SER A 190 2.17 -15.58 23.34
N GLU A 191 1.99 -16.11 24.54
CA GLU A 191 2.59 -15.56 25.74
C GLU A 191 3.42 -16.66 26.42
N SER A 192 4.63 -16.29 26.84
CA SER A 192 5.53 -17.18 27.55
C SER A 192 6.22 -16.44 28.71
N GLY A 193 6.76 -17.18 29.67
CA GLY A 193 7.43 -16.62 30.85
C GLY A 193 6.49 -16.47 32.06
N GLY A 194 6.99 -15.85 33.12
CA GLY A 194 6.29 -15.62 34.41
C GLY A 194 5.96 -14.16 34.64
N ALA A 195 5.42 -13.84 35.83
CA ALA A 195 4.98 -12.49 36.18
C ALA A 195 6.07 -11.40 36.03
N ASN A 196 7.35 -11.77 36.21
CA ASN A 196 8.49 -10.84 36.14
C ASN A 196 9.28 -10.94 34.81
N ASN A 197 8.92 -11.86 33.91
CA ASN A 197 9.59 -12.08 32.63
C ASN A 197 8.58 -12.58 31.62
N ARG A 198 7.65 -11.71 31.28
CA ARG A 198 6.57 -12.01 30.29
C ARG A 198 7.05 -11.66 28.89
N ASN A 199 7.08 -12.64 28.02
CA ASN A 199 7.30 -12.45 26.59
C ASN A 199 5.96 -12.60 25.85
N VAL A 200 5.63 -11.62 25.01
CA VAL A 200 4.43 -11.63 24.16
C VAL A 200 4.91 -11.60 22.70
N GLU A 201 4.61 -12.65 21.98
CA GLU A 201 4.86 -12.73 20.54
C GLU A 201 3.55 -12.54 19.79
N ILE A 202 3.55 -11.63 18.82
CA ILE A 202 2.43 -11.36 17.91
C ILE A 202 2.88 -11.70 16.51
N SER A 203 2.26 -12.72 15.91
CA SER A 203 2.56 -13.18 14.56
C SER A 203 1.33 -12.95 13.66
N PRO A 204 1.48 -12.20 12.54
CA PRO A 204 0.39 -12.05 11.57
C PRO A 204 -0.03 -13.40 10.98
N ILE A 205 -1.34 -13.59 10.79
CA ILE A 205 -1.90 -14.75 10.09
C ILE A 205 -1.93 -14.42 8.59
N PRO A 206 -1.09 -15.08 7.76
CA PRO A 206 -1.06 -14.83 6.34
C PRO A 206 -2.42 -14.99 5.68
N LEU A 207 -2.74 -14.17 4.69
CA LEU A 207 -3.99 -14.24 3.93
C LEU A 207 -5.28 -14.15 4.79
N SER A 208 -5.19 -13.69 6.05
CA SER A 208 -6.38 -13.42 6.85
C SER A 208 -7.10 -12.15 6.36
N PRO A 209 -8.43 -12.06 6.54
CA PRO A 209 -9.21 -10.92 6.07
C PRO A 209 -8.73 -9.59 6.66
N GLN A 210 -8.44 -8.63 5.78
CA GLN A 210 -8.00 -7.28 6.11
C GLN A 210 -8.61 -6.30 5.11
N ASP A 211 -9.11 -5.14 5.58
CA ASP A 211 -9.55 -4.07 4.69
C ASP A 211 -8.35 -3.45 3.97
N ALA A 212 -8.57 -3.02 2.72
CA ALA A 212 -7.60 -2.27 1.95
C ALA A 212 -8.08 -0.83 1.76
N TRP A 213 -7.16 0.11 1.51
CA TRP A 213 -7.52 1.51 1.34
C TRP A 213 -6.53 2.25 0.45
N GLY A 214 -7.01 3.33 -0.15
CA GLY A 214 -6.24 4.26 -0.96
C GLY A 214 -6.75 5.68 -0.83
N VAL A 215 -6.04 6.63 -1.42
CA VAL A 215 -6.36 8.07 -1.36
C VAL A 215 -6.32 8.65 -2.75
N ALA A 216 -7.32 9.45 -3.09
CA ALA A 216 -7.37 10.23 -4.31
C ALA A 216 -6.63 11.55 -4.16
N ALA A 217 -6.28 12.18 -5.28
CA ALA A 217 -5.57 13.45 -5.30
C ALA A 217 -6.34 14.58 -4.58
N ASP A 218 -7.68 14.53 -4.53
CA ASP A 218 -8.53 15.48 -3.82
C ASP A 218 -8.63 15.25 -2.30
N GLY A 219 -7.90 14.26 -1.77
CA GLY A 219 -7.91 13.90 -0.36
C GLY A 219 -9.04 12.96 0.06
N SER A 220 -9.89 12.51 -0.87
CA SER A 220 -10.90 11.49 -0.57
C SER A 220 -10.23 10.14 -0.33
N VAL A 221 -10.69 9.43 0.69
CA VAL A 221 -10.19 8.09 1.05
C VAL A 221 -11.17 7.03 0.58
N VAL A 222 -10.69 6.02 -0.13
CA VAL A 222 -11.46 4.82 -0.44
C VAL A 222 -11.05 3.68 0.48
N VAL A 223 -12.04 3.00 1.06
CA VAL A 223 -11.85 1.78 1.84
C VAL A 223 -12.58 0.64 1.15
N VAL A 224 -11.87 -0.45 0.90
CA VAL A 224 -12.45 -1.69 0.38
C VAL A 224 -12.65 -2.64 1.55
N ARG A 225 -13.92 -2.95 1.83
CA ARG A 225 -14.33 -3.84 2.91
C ARG A 225 -14.14 -5.29 2.52
N THR A 226 -13.30 -5.98 3.25
CA THR A 226 -13.01 -7.39 2.96
C THR A 226 -14.17 -8.33 3.28
N GLY A 227 -15.09 -7.93 4.17
CA GLY A 227 -16.18 -8.78 4.64
C GLY A 227 -17.26 -9.07 3.58
N ASP A 228 -17.57 -8.09 2.74
CA ASP A 228 -18.61 -8.18 1.71
C ASP A 228 -18.14 -7.68 0.32
N TYR A 229 -16.86 -7.40 0.19
CA TYR A 229 -16.25 -6.85 -1.02
C TYR A 229 -16.99 -5.60 -1.53
N SER A 230 -17.23 -4.64 -0.66
CA SER A 230 -17.81 -3.34 -1.00
C SER A 230 -16.79 -2.22 -0.85
N LEU A 231 -17.01 -1.10 -1.54
CA LEU A 231 -16.18 0.10 -1.44
C LEU A 231 -16.94 1.19 -0.68
N GLU A 232 -16.20 1.92 0.16
CA GLU A 232 -16.68 3.14 0.83
C GLU A 232 -15.72 4.28 0.49
N TRP A 233 -16.26 5.36 -0.06
CA TRP A 233 -15.53 6.61 -0.28
C TRP A 233 -15.86 7.60 0.83
N PHE A 234 -14.83 8.14 1.48
CA PHE A 234 -14.90 9.19 2.47
C PHE A 234 -14.35 10.46 1.83
N GLY A 235 -15.24 11.38 1.48
CA GLY A 235 -14.89 12.67 0.86
C GLY A 235 -14.17 13.59 1.85
N ALA A 236 -13.29 14.45 1.33
CA ALA A 236 -12.61 15.47 2.12
C ALA A 236 -13.60 16.48 2.74
N ASP A 237 -14.80 16.60 2.19
CA ASP A 237 -15.95 17.40 2.67
C ASP A 237 -16.81 16.71 3.73
N GLY A 238 -16.45 15.48 4.13
CA GLY A 238 -17.19 14.67 5.10
C GLY A 238 -18.32 13.84 4.49
N THR A 239 -18.51 13.86 3.18
CA THR A 239 -19.49 12.97 2.52
C THR A 239 -19.00 11.51 2.56
N THR A 240 -19.96 10.58 2.57
CA THR A 240 -19.65 9.13 2.48
C THR A 240 -20.54 8.51 1.41
N VAL A 241 -19.90 7.78 0.50
CA VAL A 241 -20.57 7.00 -0.55
C VAL A 241 -20.19 5.55 -0.40
N ARG A 242 -21.17 4.65 -0.30
CA ARG A 242 -20.95 3.21 -0.23
C ARG A 242 -21.49 2.52 -1.49
N GLY A 243 -20.63 1.77 -2.16
CA GLY A 243 -21.00 0.89 -3.26
C GLY A 243 -21.70 -0.38 -2.79
N ALA A 244 -22.38 -1.05 -3.71
CA ALA A 244 -22.97 -2.34 -3.44
C ALA A 244 -21.90 -3.43 -3.27
N PRO A 245 -22.15 -4.47 -2.42
CA PRO A 245 -21.29 -5.64 -2.33
C PRO A 245 -21.08 -6.31 -3.68
N GLN A 246 -19.85 -6.76 -3.95
CA GLN A 246 -19.52 -7.48 -5.16
C GLN A 246 -19.47 -8.98 -4.90
N PRO A 247 -20.04 -9.79 -5.80
CA PRO A 247 -19.87 -11.23 -5.70
C PRO A 247 -18.43 -11.63 -5.95
N PHE A 248 -17.92 -12.56 -5.16
CA PHE A 248 -16.60 -13.16 -5.35
C PHE A 248 -16.61 -14.65 -4.99
N ASP A 249 -15.78 -15.41 -5.71
CA ASP A 249 -15.54 -16.79 -5.41
C ASP A 249 -14.31 -16.92 -4.53
N ALA A 250 -14.50 -17.32 -3.27
CA ALA A 250 -13.42 -17.40 -2.31
C ALA A 250 -12.47 -18.57 -2.65
N VAL A 251 -11.22 -18.26 -2.97
CA VAL A 251 -10.17 -19.23 -3.31
C VAL A 251 -9.77 -20.05 -2.09
N ARG A 252 -9.75 -21.37 -2.24
CA ARG A 252 -9.28 -22.26 -1.16
C ARG A 252 -7.75 -22.20 -1.05
N ILE A 253 -7.24 -22.06 0.18
CA ILE A 253 -5.80 -22.05 0.44
C ILE A 253 -5.28 -23.49 0.49
N ARG A 254 -4.52 -23.87 -0.53
CA ARG A 254 -3.80 -25.14 -0.67
C ARG A 254 -2.28 -24.85 -0.61
N THR A 255 -1.46 -25.85 -0.82
CA THR A 255 0.00 -25.70 -0.83
C THR A 255 0.50 -24.67 -1.85
N ALA A 256 -0.07 -24.68 -3.07
CA ALA A 256 0.31 -23.73 -4.12
C ALA A 256 0.06 -22.25 -3.72
N GLU A 257 -1.07 -21.96 -3.06
CA GLU A 257 -1.37 -20.61 -2.56
C GLU A 257 -0.41 -20.14 -1.47
N LYS A 258 0.04 -21.08 -0.62
CA LYS A 258 1.01 -20.79 0.44
C LYS A 258 2.40 -20.52 -0.13
N GLU A 259 2.84 -21.34 -1.08
CA GLU A 259 4.11 -21.17 -1.80
C GLU A 259 4.15 -19.86 -2.57
N GLU A 260 3.08 -19.53 -3.32
CA GLU A 260 2.95 -18.26 -4.03
C GLU A 260 3.02 -17.05 -3.08
N TYR A 261 2.35 -17.13 -1.91
CA TYR A 261 2.42 -16.08 -0.89
C TYR A 261 3.84 -15.86 -0.39
N LEU A 262 4.57 -16.94 -0.07
CA LEU A 262 5.96 -16.83 0.42
C LEU A 262 6.91 -16.31 -0.67
N ALA A 263 6.74 -16.76 -1.91
CA ALA A 263 7.50 -16.25 -3.06
C ALA A 263 7.24 -14.74 -3.28
N ALA A 264 5.97 -14.31 -3.23
CA ALA A 264 5.61 -12.90 -3.37
C ALA A 264 6.21 -12.01 -2.25
N GLN A 265 6.32 -12.52 -1.03
CA GLN A 265 7.01 -11.84 0.07
C GLN A 265 8.50 -11.62 -0.25
N GLY A 266 9.18 -12.62 -0.79
CA GLY A 266 10.57 -12.52 -1.23
C GLY A 266 10.77 -11.45 -2.32
N ARG A 267 9.94 -11.48 -3.38
CA ARG A 267 10.01 -10.53 -4.51
C ARG A 267 9.75 -9.07 -4.11
N SER A 268 8.91 -8.82 -3.15
CA SER A 268 8.58 -7.46 -2.68
C SER A 268 9.58 -6.90 -1.66
N GLY A 269 10.65 -7.61 -1.35
CA GLY A 269 11.58 -7.22 -0.30
C GLY A 269 11.02 -7.35 1.12
N GLY A 270 9.90 -8.10 1.29
CA GLY A 270 9.25 -8.27 2.59
C GLY A 270 8.47 -7.05 3.07
N GLY A 271 7.92 -7.14 4.28
CA GLY A 271 7.23 -6.04 4.94
C GLY A 271 8.20 -5.06 5.63
N ILE A 272 7.70 -3.90 6.02
CA ILE A 272 8.46 -2.97 6.87
C ILE A 272 8.41 -3.49 8.31
N GLY A 273 9.57 -3.83 8.86
CA GLY A 273 9.77 -4.14 10.27
C GLY A 273 9.99 -2.87 11.09
N ILE A 274 9.36 -2.79 12.26
CA ILE A 274 9.61 -1.76 13.26
C ILE A 274 10.27 -2.44 14.45
N ARG A 275 11.49 -2.02 14.76
CA ARG A 275 12.20 -2.48 15.95
C ARG A 275 12.22 -1.37 16.99
N ILE A 276 11.92 -1.73 18.24
CA ILE A 276 11.98 -0.82 19.37
C ILE A 276 12.90 -1.46 20.42
N ASP A 277 14.02 -0.82 20.67
CA ASP A 277 14.96 -1.19 21.71
C ASP A 277 14.87 -0.20 22.87
N ILE A 278 14.68 -0.70 24.07
CA ILE A 278 14.66 0.09 25.30
C ILE A 278 15.83 -0.34 26.15
N SER A 279 16.84 0.51 26.30
CA SER A 279 17.99 0.26 27.17
C SER A 279 18.34 1.49 27.99
N ASN A 280 18.56 1.30 29.32
CA ASN A 280 18.93 2.37 30.26
C ASN A 280 17.97 3.59 30.26
N GLY A 281 16.69 3.37 29.91
CA GLY A 281 15.69 4.45 29.79
C GLY A 281 15.71 5.21 28.47
N GLU A 282 16.65 4.91 27.61
CA GLU A 282 16.67 5.40 26.22
C GLU A 282 15.89 4.45 25.30
N ILE A 283 15.21 5.04 24.33
CA ILE A 283 14.40 4.32 23.34
C ILE A 283 14.98 4.58 21.97
N GLN A 284 15.35 3.50 21.29
CA GLN A 284 15.79 3.54 19.91
C GLN A 284 14.76 2.83 19.04
N MET A 285 14.39 3.46 17.93
CA MET A 285 13.49 2.89 16.94
C MET A 285 14.21 2.74 15.61
N GLY A 286 14.16 1.52 15.08
CA GLY A 286 14.68 1.20 13.77
C GLY A 286 13.55 0.79 12.82
N PHE A 287 13.71 1.13 11.56
CA PHE A 287 12.80 0.77 10.48
C PHE A 287 13.61 0.08 9.39
N GLN A 288 13.09 -0.99 8.83
CA GLN A 288 13.78 -1.72 7.76
C GLN A 288 12.77 -2.50 6.92
N ARG A 289 12.91 -2.44 5.60
CA ARG A 289 12.23 -3.37 4.70
C ARG A 289 13.00 -4.69 4.66
N GLY A 290 12.29 -5.81 4.66
CA GLY A 290 12.92 -7.13 4.72
C GLY A 290 13.51 -7.51 6.08
N GLY A 291 13.39 -6.62 7.07
CA GLY A 291 14.02 -6.73 8.38
C GLY A 291 13.25 -7.57 9.43
N GLY A 292 12.37 -8.43 9.03
CA GLY A 292 11.92 -9.52 9.91
C GLY A 292 13.06 -10.51 10.08
N GLY A 293 14.03 -10.20 10.96
CA GLY A 293 15.31 -10.91 11.15
C GLY A 293 15.18 -12.39 11.57
N GLY A 294 14.52 -13.18 10.74
CA GLY A 294 14.46 -14.64 10.83
C GLY A 294 14.58 -15.22 9.42
N SER A 295 15.16 -16.41 9.33
CA SER A 295 15.07 -17.22 8.12
C SER A 295 13.62 -17.27 7.63
N PRO A 296 13.37 -17.32 6.30
CA PRO A 296 12.03 -17.51 5.78
C PRO A 296 11.35 -18.63 6.56
N ARG A 297 10.20 -18.30 7.21
CA ARG A 297 9.45 -19.31 7.95
C ARG A 297 8.94 -20.34 6.96
N GLU A 298 8.99 -21.61 7.32
CA GLU A 298 8.40 -22.69 6.53
C GLU A 298 6.86 -22.63 6.60
N ILE A 299 6.20 -23.22 5.60
CA ILE A 299 4.73 -23.19 5.45
C ILE A 299 3.99 -23.58 6.73
N ASP A 300 4.46 -24.59 7.43
CA ASP A 300 3.88 -25.17 8.65
C ASP A 300 4.12 -24.34 9.93
N GLN A 301 4.95 -23.31 9.85
CA GLN A 301 5.16 -22.36 10.95
C GLN A 301 4.10 -21.23 10.99
N TYR A 302 3.23 -21.16 9.98
CA TYR A 302 2.14 -20.19 9.91
C TYR A 302 0.78 -20.85 10.16
N ASP A 303 -0.09 -20.09 10.81
CA ASP A 303 -1.53 -20.39 10.79
C ASP A 303 -2.12 -19.87 9.47
N TRP A 304 -2.87 -20.73 8.77
CA TRP A 304 -3.46 -20.38 7.50
C TRP A 304 -4.99 -20.46 7.59
N PRO A 305 -5.74 -19.45 7.08
CA PRO A 305 -7.16 -19.59 6.94
C PRO A 305 -7.52 -20.63 5.85
N ASP A 306 -8.75 -21.10 5.84
CA ASP A 306 -9.21 -22.07 4.82
C ASP A 306 -9.29 -21.46 3.42
N ARG A 307 -9.57 -20.16 3.34
CA ARG A 307 -9.83 -19.43 2.09
C ARG A 307 -9.14 -18.06 2.08
N LYS A 308 -8.69 -17.64 0.88
CA LYS A 308 -8.23 -16.27 0.66
C LYS A 308 -9.41 -15.30 0.81
N PRO A 309 -9.22 -14.08 1.39
CA PRO A 309 -10.20 -13.01 1.30
C PRO A 309 -10.37 -12.54 -0.16
N PRO A 310 -11.38 -11.72 -0.48
CA PRO A 310 -11.60 -11.29 -1.86
C PRO A 310 -10.45 -10.46 -2.46
N ILE A 311 -9.75 -9.69 -1.62
CA ILE A 311 -8.79 -8.68 -2.05
C ILE A 311 -7.44 -8.83 -1.35
N TYR A 312 -6.38 -8.41 -2.06
CA TYR A 312 -5.08 -8.19 -1.44
C TYR A 312 -5.11 -7.00 -0.50
N SER A 313 -4.62 -7.18 0.71
CA SER A 313 -4.43 -6.09 1.67
C SER A 313 -3.32 -5.14 1.20
N GLY A 314 -3.51 -3.86 1.48
CA GLY A 314 -2.44 -2.86 1.41
C GLY A 314 -2.24 -2.15 0.07
N THR A 315 -2.98 -2.51 -1.00
CA THR A 315 -2.76 -1.92 -2.33
C THR A 315 -4.06 -1.58 -3.05
N VAL A 316 -4.82 -0.63 -2.51
CA VAL A 316 -5.77 0.09 -3.35
C VAL A 316 -5.07 1.33 -3.90
N LEU A 317 -4.94 1.40 -5.21
CA LEU A 317 -4.39 2.56 -5.90
C LEU A 317 -5.53 3.38 -6.49
N VAL A 318 -5.43 4.69 -6.43
CA VAL A 318 -6.40 5.59 -7.06
C VAL A 318 -5.73 6.27 -8.24
N ASP A 319 -6.32 6.11 -9.43
CA ASP A 319 -5.78 6.66 -10.66
C ASP A 319 -6.14 8.16 -10.84
N PRO A 320 -5.51 8.87 -11.80
CA PRO A 320 -5.80 10.29 -12.06
C PRO A 320 -7.25 10.59 -12.51
N LEU A 321 -8.02 9.56 -12.90
CA LEU A 321 -9.45 9.67 -13.22
C LEU A 321 -10.32 9.41 -11.97
N ASN A 322 -9.71 9.30 -10.78
CA ASN A 322 -10.38 9.03 -9.51
C ASN A 322 -11.08 7.67 -9.45
N ARG A 323 -10.56 6.65 -10.13
CA ARG A 323 -11.04 5.28 -10.04
C ARG A 323 -10.16 4.49 -9.08
N ALA A 324 -10.78 3.63 -8.27
CA ALA A 324 -10.06 2.74 -7.36
C ALA A 324 -9.70 1.43 -8.06
N TRP A 325 -8.41 1.12 -8.13
CA TRP A 325 -7.87 -0.13 -8.64
C TRP A 325 -7.62 -1.07 -7.46
N VAL A 326 -8.36 -2.17 -7.43
CA VAL A 326 -8.37 -3.12 -6.31
C VAL A 326 -7.82 -4.46 -6.79
N ARG A 327 -6.67 -4.88 -6.28
CA ARG A 327 -6.11 -6.19 -6.61
C ARG A 327 -6.92 -7.27 -5.92
N ARG A 328 -7.49 -8.18 -6.72
CA ARG A 328 -8.29 -9.29 -6.26
C ARG A 328 -7.43 -10.54 -6.05
N HIS A 329 -7.72 -11.35 -5.02
CA HIS A 329 -7.15 -12.69 -4.91
C HIS A 329 -7.72 -13.62 -5.98
N VAL A 330 -6.82 -14.35 -6.62
CA VAL A 330 -7.08 -15.41 -7.62
C VAL A 330 -6.43 -16.71 -7.18
N GLU A 331 -6.65 -17.81 -7.88
CA GLU A 331 -5.92 -19.06 -7.64
C GLU A 331 -4.43 -18.89 -7.93
N ALA A 332 -3.59 -19.72 -7.31
CA ALA A 332 -2.15 -19.68 -7.54
C ALA A 332 -1.83 -19.98 -9.02
N GLY A 333 -0.94 -19.18 -9.62
CA GLY A 333 -0.58 -19.28 -11.03
C GLY A 333 -1.50 -18.53 -11.99
N GLU A 334 -2.68 -18.04 -11.55
CA GLU A 334 -3.57 -17.26 -12.38
C GLU A 334 -3.09 -15.81 -12.57
N PRO A 335 -3.49 -15.16 -13.68
CA PRO A 335 -3.14 -13.76 -13.93
C PRO A 335 -3.54 -12.82 -12.80
N SER A 336 -2.64 -11.86 -12.48
CA SER A 336 -2.93 -10.81 -11.50
C SER A 336 -4.13 -9.98 -11.95
N THR A 337 -5.18 -9.91 -11.15
CA THR A 337 -6.46 -9.31 -11.52
C THR A 337 -6.74 -8.07 -10.70
N TYR A 338 -7.10 -6.98 -11.37
CA TYR A 338 -7.50 -5.70 -10.78
C TYR A 338 -8.94 -5.36 -11.17
N ASP A 339 -9.80 -5.18 -10.19
CA ASP A 339 -11.13 -4.61 -10.37
C ASP A 339 -11.04 -3.09 -10.24
N ILE A 340 -11.66 -2.38 -11.19
CA ILE A 340 -11.66 -0.91 -11.25
C ILE A 340 -13.04 -0.40 -10.90
N PHE A 341 -13.10 0.44 -9.89
CA PHE A 341 -14.34 1.02 -9.38
C PHE A 341 -14.36 2.53 -9.53
N ASP A 342 -15.53 3.06 -9.85
CA ASP A 342 -15.77 4.50 -9.87
C ASP A 342 -16.02 5.09 -8.46
N ARG A 343 -16.28 6.40 -8.40
CA ARG A 343 -16.60 7.12 -7.17
C ARG A 343 -17.94 6.74 -6.54
N ALA A 344 -18.85 6.14 -7.28
CA ALA A 344 -20.12 5.62 -6.77
C ALA A 344 -19.97 4.18 -6.24
N GLY A 345 -18.78 3.58 -6.36
CA GLY A 345 -18.51 2.21 -5.95
C GLY A 345 -19.02 1.16 -6.93
N PHE A 346 -19.29 1.53 -8.19
CA PHE A 346 -19.62 0.58 -9.24
C PHE A 346 -18.35 0.02 -9.87
N LEU A 347 -18.34 -1.30 -10.06
CA LEU A 347 -17.31 -1.99 -10.83
C LEU A 347 -17.47 -1.64 -12.32
N THR A 348 -16.51 -0.89 -12.87
CA THR A 348 -16.55 -0.41 -14.26
C THR A 348 -15.75 -1.29 -15.21
N ALA A 349 -14.64 -1.85 -14.76
CA ALA A 349 -13.78 -2.73 -15.54
C ALA A 349 -13.01 -3.72 -14.68
N THR A 350 -12.53 -4.79 -15.30
CA THR A 350 -11.57 -5.72 -14.72
C THR A 350 -10.38 -5.85 -15.67
N ILE A 351 -9.16 -5.66 -15.14
CA ILE A 351 -7.90 -5.77 -15.89
C ILE A 351 -7.10 -6.94 -15.36
N THR A 352 -6.51 -7.70 -16.28
CA THR A 352 -5.58 -8.79 -15.97
C THR A 352 -4.18 -8.42 -16.45
N LEU A 353 -3.18 -8.77 -15.63
CA LEU A 353 -1.75 -8.74 -15.93
C LEU A 353 -1.20 -10.17 -15.84
N ASP A 354 -0.06 -10.43 -16.47
CA ASP A 354 0.61 -11.71 -16.29
C ASP A 354 0.84 -12.01 -14.80
N ASN A 355 0.89 -13.31 -14.47
CA ASN A 355 1.00 -13.76 -13.09
C ASN A 355 2.19 -13.11 -12.36
N GLY A 356 1.93 -12.65 -11.16
CA GLY A 356 2.93 -11.96 -10.33
C GLY A 356 3.06 -10.47 -10.62
N ASN A 357 2.88 -10.01 -11.86
CA ASN A 357 2.99 -8.60 -12.22
C ASN A 357 2.04 -7.72 -11.41
N ARG A 358 2.47 -6.50 -11.09
CA ARG A 358 1.67 -5.60 -10.25
C ARG A 358 1.71 -4.16 -10.71
N VAL A 359 0.56 -3.49 -10.60
CA VAL A 359 0.49 -2.03 -10.72
C VAL A 359 1.22 -1.42 -9.53
N ILE A 360 2.10 -0.45 -9.78
CA ILE A 360 2.89 0.23 -8.75
C ILE A 360 2.54 1.71 -8.62
N GLY A 361 1.96 2.33 -9.63
CA GLY A 361 1.57 3.72 -9.59
C GLY A 361 1.00 4.22 -10.91
N PHE A 362 0.69 5.49 -10.95
CA PHE A 362 0.14 6.18 -12.11
C PHE A 362 0.93 7.45 -12.43
N GLY A 363 0.93 7.81 -13.70
CA GLY A 363 1.45 9.05 -14.21
C GLY A 363 0.41 9.80 -15.05
N ASN A 364 0.85 10.77 -15.81
CA ASN A 364 0.00 11.56 -16.68
C ASN A 364 -0.52 10.71 -17.88
N GLY A 365 -1.73 10.18 -17.74
CA GLY A 365 -2.35 9.32 -18.77
C GLY A 365 -1.71 7.93 -18.89
N CYS A 366 -0.97 7.48 -17.87
CA CYS A 366 -0.32 6.19 -17.89
C CYS A 366 -0.41 5.46 -16.55
N VAL A 367 -0.16 4.15 -16.62
CA VAL A 367 -0.01 3.25 -15.46
C VAL A 367 1.36 2.58 -15.51
N TYR A 368 2.02 2.51 -14.36
CA TYR A 368 3.29 1.84 -14.18
C TYR A 368 3.07 0.46 -13.58
N VAL A 369 3.72 -0.54 -14.18
CA VAL A 369 3.63 -1.96 -13.81
C VAL A 369 5.03 -2.48 -13.52
N VAL A 370 5.17 -3.22 -12.44
CA VAL A 370 6.36 -4.03 -12.18
C VAL A 370 6.13 -5.40 -12.80
N ARG A 371 6.99 -5.73 -13.75
CA ARG A 371 7.08 -7.07 -14.34
C ARG A 371 8.21 -7.84 -13.69
N TYR A 372 8.00 -9.12 -13.50
CA TYR A 372 9.03 -10.05 -13.03
C TYR A 372 9.44 -10.97 -14.16
N ASP A 373 10.72 -11.28 -14.27
CA ASP A 373 11.23 -12.31 -15.18
C ASP A 373 11.35 -13.68 -14.47
N GLU A 374 11.90 -14.65 -15.16
CA GLU A 374 12.10 -16.02 -14.66
C GLU A 374 13.12 -16.13 -13.51
N PHE A 375 13.89 -15.06 -13.25
CA PHE A 375 14.86 -14.94 -12.15
C PHE A 375 14.33 -14.04 -11.01
N ASP A 376 13.05 -13.67 -11.04
CA ASP A 376 12.41 -12.73 -10.11
C ASP A 376 12.99 -11.29 -10.14
N LEU A 377 13.70 -10.93 -11.22
CA LEU A 377 14.18 -9.55 -11.41
C LEU A 377 13.02 -8.62 -11.73
N ASN A 378 13.06 -7.41 -11.17
CA ASN A 378 12.01 -6.40 -11.31
C ASN A 378 12.32 -5.48 -12.49
N TYR A 379 11.37 -5.34 -13.42
CA TYR A 379 11.43 -4.38 -14.54
C TYR A 379 10.27 -3.41 -14.46
N LEU A 380 10.51 -2.15 -14.81
CA LEU A 380 9.45 -1.13 -14.87
C LEU A 380 8.92 -1.01 -16.29
N GLU A 381 7.60 -1.13 -16.42
CA GLU A 381 6.87 -0.97 -17.68
C GLU A 381 5.86 0.16 -17.55
N ARG A 382 5.68 0.94 -18.63
CA ARG A 382 4.69 2.00 -18.74
C ARG A 382 3.63 1.59 -19.76
N TYR A 383 2.36 1.71 -19.42
CA TYR A 383 1.21 1.44 -20.27
C TYR A 383 0.32 2.67 -20.36
N ALA A 384 -0.46 2.78 -21.42
CA ALA A 384 -1.52 3.78 -21.49
C ALA A 384 -2.58 3.53 -20.42
N LEU A 385 -3.06 4.58 -19.75
CA LEU A 385 -4.16 4.47 -18.81
C LEU A 385 -5.45 4.16 -19.57
N PRO A 386 -6.18 3.07 -19.26
CA PRO A 386 -7.42 2.75 -19.97
C PRO A 386 -8.49 3.80 -19.71
N SER A 387 -9.20 4.16 -20.78
CA SER A 387 -10.24 5.21 -20.79
C SER A 387 -11.61 4.72 -20.30
N THR A 388 -11.77 3.43 -19.99
CA THR A 388 -13.05 2.80 -19.59
C THR A 388 -13.35 2.98 -18.12
#